data_a487a80562468102430886fcac8b0cb7
#
_entry.id   a487a80562468102430886fcac8b0cb7
#
_cell.length_a   1.000
_cell.length_b   1.000
_cell.length_c   1.000
_cell.angle_alpha   90.00
_cell.angle_beta   90.00
_cell.angle_gamma   90.00
#
_symmetry.space_group_name_H-M   'P 1'
#
loop_
_entity.id
_entity.type
_entity.pdbx_description
1 polymer ?
#
loop_
_entity_poly.entity_id
_entity_poly.type
_entity_poly.pdbx_seq_one_letter_code
_entity_poly.pdbx_strand_id
1 'polypeptide(L)'
;MQVRQATVAEGDAIRDVVQRSMLSSYSLGPGTIEAAVDEWFGDDALETKFADDHRTLLLAERDGTVVGVADAAFVAKTGTGDVLWIHVDPDFRGDGTGRTLFERVTDRLADHGADLVRGLVLANNADGNAFYRELGFEHVGEREVDIDGTPYTEHVYHDEGRERVTVLEDDGREVYVDLEDTSRGSLGPFFTVFSDPDRTERYGFQCGHCEALATAMDSMGRVECGECGNTRTPTRWDAAYL
;
A
#
# COMPACT_ATOMS: atom_id res chain seq x y z
N MET A 1 13.97 0.82 -23.42
CA MET A 1 12.96 0.22 -22.52
C MET A 1 11.75 1.13 -22.49
N GLN A 2 10.55 0.57 -22.62
CA GLN A 2 9.27 1.29 -22.52
C GLN A 2 8.46 0.70 -21.36
N VAL A 3 7.83 1.56 -20.55
CA VAL A 3 6.85 1.13 -19.53
C VAL A 3 5.47 1.58 -19.98
N ARG A 4 4.51 0.66 -19.99
CA ARG A 4 3.15 0.89 -20.44
C ARG A 4 2.12 0.07 -19.64
N GLN A 5 0.86 0.43 -19.77
CA GLN A 5 -0.25 -0.37 -19.24
C GLN A 5 -0.27 -1.76 -19.89
N ALA A 6 -0.52 -2.78 -19.07
CA ALA A 6 -0.75 -4.14 -19.55
C ALA A 6 -2.12 -4.25 -20.23
N THR A 7 -2.27 -5.24 -21.09
CA THR A 7 -3.55 -5.61 -21.72
C THR A 7 -3.90 -7.06 -21.42
N VAL A 8 -5.18 -7.40 -21.53
CA VAL A 8 -5.69 -8.77 -21.28
C VAL A 8 -4.97 -9.82 -22.15
N ALA A 9 -4.53 -9.45 -23.36
CA ALA A 9 -3.85 -10.37 -24.28
C ALA A 9 -2.44 -10.77 -23.83
N GLU A 10 -1.90 -10.13 -22.77
CA GLU A 10 -0.52 -10.32 -22.32
C GLU A 10 -0.40 -11.23 -21.07
N GLY A 11 -1.48 -11.92 -20.70
CA GLY A 11 -1.52 -12.77 -19.50
C GLY A 11 -0.39 -13.80 -19.46
N ASP A 12 -0.08 -14.47 -20.57
CA ASP A 12 1.01 -15.45 -20.63
C ASP A 12 2.38 -14.81 -20.36
N ALA A 13 2.65 -13.66 -20.97
CA ALA A 13 3.91 -12.94 -20.76
C ALA A 13 4.06 -12.42 -19.33
N ILE A 14 2.96 -11.99 -18.70
CA ILE A 14 2.91 -11.59 -17.29
C ILE A 14 3.29 -12.79 -16.41
N ARG A 15 2.61 -13.92 -16.57
CA ARG A 15 2.88 -15.14 -15.79
C ARG A 15 4.31 -15.64 -15.92
N ASP A 16 4.86 -15.64 -17.15
CA ASP A 16 6.23 -16.07 -17.41
C ASP A 16 7.25 -15.21 -16.63
N VAL A 17 7.15 -13.88 -16.72
CA VAL A 17 8.03 -12.96 -15.98
C VAL A 17 7.87 -13.13 -14.47
N VAL A 18 6.63 -13.20 -13.95
CA VAL A 18 6.36 -13.37 -12.54
C VAL A 18 6.96 -14.67 -12.02
N GLN A 19 6.69 -15.78 -12.70
CA GLN A 19 7.20 -17.10 -12.31
C GLN A 19 8.73 -17.15 -12.29
N ARG A 20 9.40 -16.66 -13.33
CA ARG A 20 10.87 -16.61 -13.41
C ARG A 20 11.46 -15.72 -12.29
N SER A 21 10.83 -14.57 -12.05
CA SER A 21 11.23 -13.67 -10.98
C SER A 21 11.08 -14.32 -9.60
N MET A 22 9.95 -14.97 -9.32
CA MET A 22 9.70 -15.63 -8.04
C MET A 22 10.66 -16.82 -7.81
N LEU A 23 10.88 -17.65 -8.81
CA LEU A 23 11.83 -18.78 -8.72
C LEU A 23 13.26 -18.32 -8.39
N SER A 24 13.63 -17.10 -8.77
CA SER A 24 14.96 -16.54 -8.50
C SER A 24 15.08 -15.85 -7.14
N SER A 25 13.99 -15.28 -6.60
CA SER A 25 14.05 -14.38 -5.43
C SER A 25 13.42 -14.94 -4.16
N TYR A 26 12.57 -15.95 -4.28
CA TYR A 26 11.83 -16.47 -3.12
C TYR A 26 12.33 -17.84 -2.68
N SER A 27 12.48 -18.02 -1.37
CA SER A 27 12.80 -19.33 -0.78
C SER A 27 11.54 -20.18 -0.60
N LEU A 28 10.77 -20.35 -1.71
CA LEU A 28 9.55 -21.14 -1.76
C LEU A 28 9.75 -22.35 -2.69
N GLY A 29 9.00 -23.42 -2.44
CA GLY A 29 9.00 -24.57 -3.34
C GLY A 29 8.40 -24.22 -4.71
N PRO A 30 8.87 -24.88 -5.81
CA PRO A 30 8.33 -24.62 -7.15
C PRO A 30 6.81 -24.75 -7.25
N GLY A 31 6.22 -25.77 -6.57
CA GLY A 31 4.76 -25.96 -6.55
C GLY A 31 4.01 -24.83 -5.84
N THR A 32 4.57 -24.28 -4.75
CA THR A 32 4.00 -23.10 -4.07
C THR A 32 4.07 -21.86 -4.94
N ILE A 33 5.16 -21.69 -5.70
CA ILE A 33 5.31 -20.58 -6.64
C ILE A 33 4.29 -20.71 -7.79
N GLU A 34 4.10 -21.91 -8.34
CA GLU A 34 3.12 -22.16 -9.41
C GLU A 34 1.70 -21.84 -8.91
N ALA A 35 1.32 -22.32 -7.71
CA ALA A 35 0.03 -22.01 -7.09
C ALA A 35 -0.15 -20.49 -6.86
N ALA A 36 0.88 -19.80 -6.38
CA ALA A 36 0.85 -18.35 -6.17
C ALA A 36 0.69 -17.58 -7.49
N VAL A 37 1.39 -18.00 -8.55
CA VAL A 37 1.26 -17.39 -9.89
C VAL A 37 -0.15 -17.59 -10.44
N ASP A 38 -0.73 -18.78 -10.28
CA ASP A 38 -2.10 -19.07 -10.73
C ASP A 38 -3.14 -18.29 -9.90
N GLU A 39 -2.97 -18.22 -8.59
CA GLU A 39 -3.87 -17.48 -7.69
C GLU A 39 -3.88 -15.97 -8.00
N TRP A 40 -2.72 -15.36 -8.24
CA TRP A 40 -2.60 -13.90 -8.35
C TRP A 40 -2.53 -13.37 -9.79
N PHE A 41 -2.14 -14.21 -10.75
CA PHE A 41 -1.96 -13.84 -12.16
C PHE A 41 -2.60 -14.83 -13.13
N GLY A 42 -3.42 -15.78 -12.64
CA GLY A 42 -4.27 -16.63 -13.46
C GLY A 42 -5.30 -15.80 -14.24
N ASP A 43 -5.98 -16.42 -15.20
CA ASP A 43 -6.88 -15.71 -16.12
C ASP A 43 -7.99 -14.95 -15.37
N ASP A 44 -8.66 -15.59 -14.42
CA ASP A 44 -9.74 -14.98 -13.62
C ASP A 44 -9.21 -13.80 -12.73
N ALA A 45 -8.01 -13.97 -12.17
CA ALA A 45 -7.36 -12.92 -11.37
C ALA A 45 -6.97 -11.72 -12.23
N LEU A 46 -6.42 -11.95 -13.41
CA LEU A 46 -6.09 -10.88 -14.36
C LEU A 46 -7.34 -10.19 -14.89
N GLU A 47 -8.41 -10.92 -15.21
CA GLU A 47 -9.68 -10.34 -15.64
C GLU A 47 -10.23 -9.39 -14.55
N THR A 48 -10.21 -9.83 -13.27
CA THR A 48 -10.61 -9.00 -12.14
C THR A 48 -9.75 -7.73 -12.01
N LYS A 49 -8.43 -7.86 -12.14
CA LYS A 49 -7.50 -6.72 -12.07
C LYS A 49 -7.72 -5.72 -13.22
N PHE A 50 -7.99 -6.19 -14.42
CA PHE A 50 -8.26 -5.33 -15.58
C PHE A 50 -9.62 -4.63 -15.50
N ALA A 51 -10.59 -5.19 -14.77
CA ALA A 51 -11.91 -4.61 -14.56
C ALA A 51 -11.95 -3.58 -13.41
N ASP A 52 -10.91 -3.50 -12.58
CA ASP A 52 -10.84 -2.60 -11.43
C ASP A 52 -10.14 -1.30 -11.81
N ASP A 53 -10.89 -0.20 -11.84
CA ASP A 53 -10.36 1.15 -12.14
C ASP A 53 -9.33 1.66 -11.11
N HIS A 54 -9.28 1.06 -9.92
CA HIS A 54 -8.30 1.37 -8.89
C HIS A 54 -7.04 0.50 -8.96
N ARG A 55 -6.97 -0.40 -9.94
CA ARG A 55 -5.82 -1.28 -10.16
C ARG A 55 -4.93 -0.77 -11.28
N THR A 56 -3.63 -0.83 -11.05
CA THR A 56 -2.62 -0.47 -12.05
C THR A 56 -1.73 -1.67 -12.31
N LEU A 57 -1.75 -2.17 -13.53
CA LEU A 57 -0.86 -3.24 -13.98
C LEU A 57 0.00 -2.73 -15.14
N LEU A 58 1.32 -2.59 -14.92
CA LEU A 58 2.28 -2.06 -15.89
C LEU A 58 3.24 -3.13 -16.35
N LEU A 59 3.68 -3.02 -17.60
CA LEU A 59 4.73 -3.84 -18.19
C LEU A 59 5.94 -2.99 -18.55
N ALA A 60 7.14 -3.51 -18.27
CA ALA A 60 8.38 -3.04 -18.88
C ALA A 60 8.69 -3.91 -20.10
N GLU A 61 8.85 -3.27 -21.24
CA GLU A 61 9.14 -3.91 -22.50
C GLU A 61 10.49 -3.46 -23.03
N ARG A 62 11.29 -4.41 -23.52
CA ARG A 62 12.58 -4.18 -24.16
C ARG A 62 12.64 -5.01 -25.46
N ASP A 63 12.84 -4.33 -26.58
CA ASP A 63 12.97 -4.94 -27.91
C ASP A 63 11.81 -5.91 -28.26
N GLY A 64 10.56 -5.53 -27.85
CA GLY A 64 9.36 -6.32 -28.07
C GLY A 64 9.15 -7.47 -27.09
N THR A 65 10.01 -7.59 -26.07
CA THR A 65 9.89 -8.63 -25.04
C THR A 65 9.49 -7.99 -23.70
N VAL A 66 8.50 -8.58 -23.00
CA VAL A 66 8.13 -8.20 -21.65
C VAL A 66 9.22 -8.68 -20.70
N VAL A 67 9.84 -7.76 -19.95
CA VAL A 67 10.96 -8.03 -19.04
C VAL A 67 10.66 -7.65 -17.60
N GLY A 68 9.50 -7.06 -17.35
CA GLY A 68 9.10 -6.70 -15.98
C GLY A 68 7.60 -6.41 -15.89
N VAL A 69 7.07 -6.59 -14.68
CA VAL A 69 5.66 -6.39 -14.33
C VAL A 69 5.58 -5.63 -13.02
N ALA A 70 4.72 -4.62 -12.94
CA ALA A 70 4.35 -3.97 -11.68
C ALA A 70 2.83 -4.01 -11.52
N ASP A 71 2.38 -4.35 -10.30
CA ASP A 71 0.98 -4.44 -9.92
C ASP A 71 0.74 -3.63 -8.64
N ALA A 72 -0.19 -2.68 -8.69
CA ALA A 72 -0.50 -1.80 -7.58
C ALA A 72 -2.01 -1.54 -7.49
N ALA A 73 -2.46 -1.17 -6.30
CA ALA A 73 -3.85 -0.83 -6.02
C ALA A 73 -3.96 0.50 -5.30
N PHE A 74 -4.88 1.34 -5.73
CA PHE A 74 -5.30 2.51 -4.97
C PHE A 74 -6.42 2.12 -4.00
N VAL A 75 -6.21 2.37 -2.71
CA VAL A 75 -7.17 2.09 -1.65
C VAL A 75 -7.90 3.40 -1.32
N ALA A 76 -8.96 3.70 -2.05
CA ALA A 76 -9.70 4.97 -1.95
C ALA A 76 -10.15 5.31 -0.52
N LYS A 77 -10.46 4.29 0.30
CA LYS A 77 -10.89 4.46 1.69
C LYS A 77 -9.83 5.09 2.60
N THR A 78 -8.55 4.89 2.31
CA THR A 78 -7.42 5.37 3.12
C THR A 78 -6.54 6.36 2.37
N GLY A 79 -6.82 6.63 1.08
CA GLY A 79 -5.94 7.44 0.23
C GLY A 79 -4.57 6.81 0.00
N THR A 80 -4.42 5.50 0.21
CA THR A 80 -3.12 4.83 0.06
C THR A 80 -2.97 4.14 -1.27
N GLY A 81 -1.78 4.20 -1.84
CA GLY A 81 -1.35 3.41 -2.98
C GLY A 81 -0.49 2.24 -2.54
N ASP A 82 -0.98 1.02 -2.72
CA ASP A 82 -0.25 -0.19 -2.37
C ASP A 82 0.46 -0.75 -3.60
N VAL A 83 1.79 -0.74 -3.61
CA VAL A 83 2.60 -1.48 -4.58
C VAL A 83 2.70 -2.92 -4.10
N LEU A 84 1.96 -3.79 -4.77
CA LEU A 84 1.78 -5.20 -4.38
C LEU A 84 2.87 -6.09 -4.96
N TRP A 85 3.26 -5.84 -6.21
CA TRP A 85 4.25 -6.64 -6.91
C TRP A 85 5.10 -5.79 -7.83
N ILE A 86 6.42 -6.02 -7.79
CA ILE A 86 7.37 -5.62 -8.82
C ILE A 86 8.22 -6.84 -9.15
N HIS A 87 8.03 -7.37 -10.33
CA HIS A 87 8.77 -8.50 -10.84
C HIS A 87 9.62 -8.06 -12.03
N VAL A 88 10.89 -8.42 -12.01
CA VAL A 88 11.80 -8.23 -13.14
C VAL A 88 12.42 -9.58 -13.48
N ASP A 89 12.37 -9.91 -14.73
CA ASP A 89 13.03 -11.09 -15.28
C ASP A 89 14.51 -11.11 -14.81
N PRO A 90 15.00 -12.20 -14.22
CA PRO A 90 16.36 -12.27 -13.67
C PRO A 90 17.46 -11.86 -14.67
N ASP A 91 17.26 -12.15 -15.97
CA ASP A 91 18.23 -11.80 -17.02
C ASP A 91 18.29 -10.30 -17.33
N PHE A 92 17.32 -9.51 -16.81
CA PHE A 92 17.20 -8.06 -17.06
C PHE A 92 17.26 -7.25 -15.76
N ARG A 93 17.82 -7.82 -14.67
CA ARG A 93 18.05 -7.12 -13.40
C ARG A 93 19.32 -6.29 -13.44
N GLY A 94 19.43 -5.35 -12.51
CA GLY A 94 20.63 -4.52 -12.30
C GLY A 94 20.78 -3.34 -13.25
N ASP A 95 19.87 -3.13 -14.20
CA ASP A 95 19.90 -2.04 -15.19
C ASP A 95 18.81 -0.96 -14.99
N GLY A 96 18.18 -0.95 -13.80
CA GLY A 96 17.19 0.06 -13.41
C GLY A 96 15.75 -0.26 -13.81
N THR A 97 15.46 -1.42 -14.40
CA THR A 97 14.10 -1.81 -14.82
C THR A 97 13.10 -1.76 -13.66
N GLY A 98 13.44 -2.32 -12.49
CA GLY A 98 12.58 -2.31 -11.31
C GLY A 98 12.31 -0.89 -10.79
N ARG A 99 13.33 -0.04 -10.76
CA ARG A 99 13.19 1.37 -10.37
C ARG A 99 12.26 2.12 -11.33
N THR A 100 12.42 1.96 -12.63
CA THR A 100 11.56 2.62 -13.62
C THR A 100 10.11 2.15 -13.51
N LEU A 101 9.86 0.85 -13.26
CA LEU A 101 8.52 0.33 -13.00
C LEU A 101 7.92 0.95 -11.74
N PHE A 102 8.70 1.02 -10.67
CA PHE A 102 8.28 1.62 -9.40
C PHE A 102 7.90 3.09 -9.58
N GLU A 103 8.76 3.91 -10.21
CA GLU A 103 8.49 5.31 -10.49
C GLU A 103 7.20 5.51 -11.30
N ARG A 104 6.99 4.68 -12.33
CA ARG A 104 5.78 4.74 -13.15
C ARG A 104 4.51 4.30 -12.43
N VAL A 105 4.59 3.29 -11.59
CA VAL A 105 3.42 2.84 -10.83
C VAL A 105 3.06 3.84 -9.74
N THR A 106 4.05 4.47 -9.10
CA THR A 106 3.79 5.52 -8.11
C THR A 106 3.21 6.78 -8.72
N ASP A 107 3.65 7.18 -9.93
CA ASP A 107 3.00 8.27 -10.70
C ASP A 107 1.51 7.96 -10.93
N ARG A 108 1.18 6.72 -11.33
CA ARG A 108 -0.22 6.31 -11.53
C ARG A 108 -1.05 6.30 -10.25
N LEU A 109 -0.47 5.85 -9.14
CA LEU A 109 -1.15 5.91 -7.85
C LEU A 109 -1.42 7.36 -7.43
N ALA A 110 -0.49 8.27 -7.65
CA ALA A 110 -0.69 9.71 -7.41
C ALA A 110 -1.78 10.30 -8.31
N ASP A 111 -1.86 9.90 -9.59
CA ASP A 111 -2.93 10.30 -10.52
C ASP A 111 -4.32 9.83 -10.02
N HIS A 112 -4.38 8.71 -9.29
CA HIS A 112 -5.59 8.22 -8.62
C HIS A 112 -5.90 8.92 -7.29
N GLY A 113 -5.00 9.79 -6.80
CA GLY A 113 -5.16 10.52 -5.54
C GLY A 113 -4.54 9.82 -4.34
N ALA A 114 -3.53 8.96 -4.54
CA ALA A 114 -2.81 8.38 -3.41
C ALA A 114 -1.92 9.44 -2.75
N ASP A 115 -2.17 9.69 -1.47
CA ASP A 115 -1.36 10.57 -0.63
C ASP A 115 -0.15 9.85 -0.03
N LEU A 116 -0.25 8.54 0.16
CA LEU A 116 0.78 7.68 0.70
C LEU A 116 0.98 6.46 -0.20
N VAL A 117 2.23 6.14 -0.52
CA VAL A 117 2.60 4.90 -1.23
C VAL A 117 3.23 3.92 -0.26
N ARG A 118 2.72 2.68 -0.25
CA ARG A 118 3.28 1.57 0.51
C ARG A 118 3.83 0.50 -0.42
N GLY A 119 4.98 -0.05 -0.06
CA GLY A 119 5.53 -1.26 -0.66
C GLY A 119 5.22 -2.47 0.21
N LEU A 120 4.75 -3.56 -0.39
CA LEU A 120 4.41 -4.79 0.30
C LEU A 120 5.34 -5.91 -0.18
N VAL A 121 6.08 -6.54 0.73
CA VAL A 121 7.13 -7.50 0.37
C VAL A 121 7.13 -8.66 1.35
N LEU A 122 7.12 -9.90 0.85
CA LEU A 122 7.30 -11.06 1.72
C LEU A 122 8.62 -10.95 2.51
N ALA A 123 8.57 -11.25 3.80
CA ALA A 123 9.72 -11.14 4.71
C ALA A 123 10.92 -11.98 4.24
N ASN A 124 10.66 -13.10 3.56
CA ASN A 124 11.68 -14.00 3.02
C ASN A 124 12.22 -13.60 1.63
N ASN A 125 11.71 -12.52 1.02
CA ASN A 125 12.23 -11.97 -0.23
C ASN A 125 13.33 -10.94 0.06
N ALA A 126 14.58 -11.40 0.19
CA ALA A 126 15.72 -10.53 0.53
C ALA A 126 15.95 -9.41 -0.50
N ASP A 127 15.83 -9.73 -1.80
CA ASP A 127 16.02 -8.77 -2.90
C ASP A 127 14.95 -7.67 -2.88
N GLY A 128 13.68 -8.03 -2.70
CA GLY A 128 12.58 -7.07 -2.59
C GLY A 128 12.71 -6.17 -1.37
N ASN A 129 13.10 -6.73 -0.22
CA ASN A 129 13.36 -5.94 0.99
C ASN A 129 14.55 -4.98 0.82
N ALA A 130 15.61 -5.38 0.11
CA ALA A 130 16.73 -4.50 -0.22
C ALA A 130 16.31 -3.39 -1.18
N PHE A 131 15.51 -3.71 -2.20
CA PHE A 131 15.00 -2.77 -3.20
C PHE A 131 14.26 -1.58 -2.56
N TYR A 132 13.33 -1.82 -1.63
CA TYR A 132 12.60 -0.71 -0.97
C TYR A 132 13.53 0.14 -0.09
N ARG A 133 14.49 -0.45 0.63
CA ARG A 133 15.49 0.33 1.40
C ARG A 133 16.38 1.18 0.50
N GLU A 134 16.77 0.68 -0.67
CA GLU A 134 17.56 1.45 -1.65
C GLU A 134 16.75 2.59 -2.29
N LEU A 135 15.43 2.51 -2.29
CA LEU A 135 14.53 3.59 -2.68
C LEU A 135 14.33 4.63 -1.57
N GLY A 136 14.85 4.40 -0.36
CA GLY A 136 14.66 5.27 0.80
C GLY A 136 13.39 4.99 1.59
N PHE A 137 12.73 3.85 1.35
CA PHE A 137 11.57 3.43 2.12
C PHE A 137 11.97 2.80 3.45
N GLU A 138 11.21 3.08 4.51
CA GLU A 138 11.38 2.45 5.81
C GLU A 138 10.43 1.28 6.02
N HIS A 139 10.90 0.28 6.75
CA HIS A 139 10.07 -0.83 7.24
C HIS A 139 9.26 -0.35 8.45
N VAL A 140 7.95 -0.28 8.31
CA VAL A 140 7.05 0.33 9.30
C VAL A 140 6.13 -0.67 9.99
N GLY A 141 6.05 -1.89 9.50
CA GLY A 141 5.19 -2.90 10.09
C GLY A 141 5.16 -4.20 9.29
N GLU A 142 4.35 -5.10 9.78
CA GLU A 142 4.17 -6.44 9.20
C GLU A 142 2.68 -6.74 9.07
N ARG A 143 2.33 -7.54 8.07
CA ARG A 143 1.01 -8.13 7.95
C ARG A 143 1.13 -9.61 7.54
N GLU A 144 0.05 -10.35 7.73
CA GLU A 144 -0.03 -11.74 7.27
C GLU A 144 -0.70 -11.80 5.89
N VAL A 145 -0.16 -12.64 5.01
CA VAL A 145 -0.75 -13.00 3.72
C VAL A 145 -0.80 -14.52 3.62
N ASP A 146 -1.92 -15.04 3.16
CA ASP A 146 -2.07 -16.48 2.90
C ASP A 146 -1.60 -16.80 1.48
N ILE A 147 -0.83 -17.87 1.33
CA ILE A 147 -0.42 -18.42 0.05
C ILE A 147 -0.69 -19.93 0.09
N ASP A 148 -1.63 -20.39 -0.69
CA ASP A 148 -2.00 -21.80 -0.80
C ASP A 148 -2.29 -22.42 0.60
N GLY A 149 -3.09 -21.71 1.42
CA GLY A 149 -3.47 -22.13 2.78
C GLY A 149 -2.35 -22.04 3.82
N THR A 150 -1.22 -21.43 3.48
CA THR A 150 -0.09 -21.23 4.39
C THR A 150 0.11 -19.74 4.67
N PRO A 151 0.12 -19.32 5.96
CA PRO A 151 0.36 -17.92 6.30
C PRO A 151 1.83 -17.55 6.14
N TYR A 152 2.09 -16.41 5.51
CA TYR A 152 3.40 -15.79 5.37
C TYR A 152 3.38 -14.37 5.92
N THR A 153 4.54 -13.93 6.44
CA THR A 153 4.72 -12.55 6.88
C THR A 153 5.10 -11.68 5.68
N GLU A 154 4.43 -10.55 5.54
CA GLU A 154 4.75 -9.49 4.59
C GLU A 154 5.19 -8.24 5.34
N HIS A 155 6.35 -7.68 4.98
CA HIS A 155 6.82 -6.39 5.46
C HIS A 155 6.10 -5.27 4.72
N VAL A 156 5.75 -4.22 5.47
CA VAL A 156 5.16 -2.99 4.95
C VAL A 156 6.24 -1.91 4.95
N TYR A 157 6.49 -1.35 3.78
CA TYR A 157 7.41 -0.25 3.56
C TYR A 157 6.66 1.01 3.13
N HIS A 158 7.11 2.19 3.55
CA HIS A 158 6.63 3.46 3.00
C HIS A 158 7.77 4.49 2.91
N ASP A 159 7.56 5.53 2.12
CA ASP A 159 8.50 6.64 1.96
C ASP A 159 8.38 7.60 3.15
N GLU A 160 9.47 7.83 3.89
CA GLU A 160 9.54 8.86 4.94
C GLU A 160 9.46 10.30 4.40
N GLY A 161 9.73 10.48 3.13
CA GLY A 161 9.84 11.81 2.50
C GLY A 161 8.51 12.47 2.13
N ARG A 162 7.38 11.76 2.18
CA ARG A 162 6.05 12.35 2.02
C ARG A 162 5.50 12.68 3.40
N GLU A 163 5.09 13.92 3.58
CA GLU A 163 4.48 14.40 4.81
C GLU A 163 3.30 13.48 5.17
N ARG A 164 3.50 12.67 6.21
CA ARG A 164 2.48 11.81 6.84
C ARG A 164 1.45 12.63 7.58
N VAL A 165 1.54 13.92 7.42
CA VAL A 165 0.77 14.93 8.13
C VAL A 165 0.10 15.81 7.10
N THR A 166 -1.22 15.77 7.05
CA THR A 166 -1.99 16.75 6.31
C THR A 166 -2.27 17.94 7.23
N VAL A 167 -1.96 19.15 6.77
CA VAL A 167 -2.27 20.37 7.51
C VAL A 167 -3.68 20.82 7.13
N LEU A 168 -4.53 20.99 8.13
CA LEU A 168 -5.87 21.54 7.97
C LEU A 168 -5.99 22.84 8.77
N GLU A 169 -6.95 23.68 8.42
CA GLU A 169 -7.32 24.86 9.17
C GLU A 169 -8.64 24.59 9.91
N ASP A 170 -8.65 24.76 11.24
CA ASP A 170 -9.83 24.65 12.08
C ASP A 170 -9.91 25.87 13.01
N ASP A 171 -10.98 26.63 12.90
CA ASP A 171 -11.21 27.90 13.65
C ASP A 171 -10.01 28.89 13.58
N GLY A 172 -9.35 28.99 12.40
CA GLY A 172 -8.21 29.86 12.18
C GLY A 172 -6.90 29.36 12.79
N ARG A 173 -6.81 28.07 13.10
CA ARG A 173 -5.60 27.39 13.57
C ARG A 173 -5.19 26.31 12.59
N GLU A 174 -3.90 26.17 12.33
CA GLU A 174 -3.37 25.00 11.64
C GLU A 174 -3.38 23.81 12.60
N VAL A 175 -3.92 22.69 12.13
CA VAL A 175 -3.90 21.40 12.82
C VAL A 175 -3.31 20.34 11.91
N TYR A 176 -2.66 19.35 12.49
CA TYR A 176 -1.81 18.38 11.83
C TYR A 176 -2.43 16.99 11.95
N VAL A 177 -2.95 16.47 10.85
CA VAL A 177 -3.56 15.13 10.79
C VAL A 177 -2.46 14.10 10.52
N ASP A 178 -2.24 13.21 11.48
CA ASP A 178 -1.30 12.09 11.30
C ASP A 178 -2.01 10.93 10.58
N LEU A 179 -1.65 10.72 9.31
CA LEU A 179 -2.25 9.68 8.47
C LEU A 179 -1.82 8.25 8.88
N GLU A 180 -0.85 8.13 9.78
CA GLU A 180 -0.38 6.84 10.30
C GLU A 180 -0.96 6.50 11.66
N ASP A 181 -1.17 7.50 12.51
CA ASP A 181 -1.82 7.28 13.81
C ASP A 181 -3.32 7.12 13.62
N THR A 182 -3.72 5.89 13.31
CA THR A 182 -5.10 5.55 12.98
C THR A 182 -5.74 4.68 14.04
N SER A 183 -7.03 4.85 14.21
CA SER A 183 -7.85 3.99 15.05
C SER A 183 -9.12 3.55 14.31
N ARG A 184 -9.60 2.34 14.61
CA ARG A 184 -10.75 1.76 13.92
C ARG A 184 -12.05 2.46 14.32
N GLY A 185 -12.83 2.92 13.33
CA GLY A 185 -14.20 3.37 13.51
C GLY A 185 -15.22 2.42 12.89
N SER A 186 -16.51 2.68 13.15
CA SER A 186 -17.64 1.84 12.67
C SER A 186 -17.88 1.96 11.17
N LEU A 187 -17.60 3.12 10.57
CA LEU A 187 -17.81 3.41 9.14
C LEU A 187 -16.49 3.62 8.38
N GLY A 188 -15.41 3.98 9.08
CA GLY A 188 -14.09 4.23 8.51
C GLY A 188 -13.08 4.53 9.61
N PRO A 189 -11.77 4.61 9.31
CA PRO A 189 -10.77 4.92 10.31
C PRO A 189 -10.97 6.32 10.90
N PHE A 190 -10.37 6.57 12.06
CA PHE A 190 -10.11 7.89 12.56
C PHE A 190 -8.61 8.14 12.53
N PHE A 191 -8.18 9.30 12.05
CA PHE A 191 -6.80 9.75 12.08
C PHE A 191 -6.61 10.67 13.27
N THR A 192 -5.51 10.52 14.02
CA THR A 192 -5.21 11.43 15.13
C THR A 192 -4.79 12.80 14.60
N VAL A 193 -5.31 13.85 15.21
CA VAL A 193 -5.03 15.25 14.86
C VAL A 193 -4.30 15.91 16.02
N PHE A 194 -3.24 16.63 15.70
CA PHE A 194 -2.40 17.35 16.66
C PHE A 194 -2.49 18.86 16.46
N SER A 195 -2.27 19.61 17.54
CA SER A 195 -2.24 21.09 17.53
C SER A 195 -0.86 21.66 17.14
N ASP A 196 0.16 20.79 17.03
CA ASP A 196 1.54 21.16 16.76
C ASP A 196 2.19 20.23 15.72
N PRO A 197 3.18 20.73 14.94
CA PRO A 197 3.86 19.94 13.89
C PRO A 197 4.71 18.80 14.45
N ASP A 198 5.15 18.89 15.72
CA ASP A 198 5.95 17.86 16.39
C ASP A 198 5.09 16.72 16.94
N ARG A 199 3.76 16.82 16.78
CA ARG A 199 2.76 15.81 17.17
C ARG A 199 2.84 15.43 18.66
N THR A 200 3.00 16.42 19.52
CA THR A 200 3.12 16.23 20.97
C THR A 200 1.80 16.45 21.70
N GLU A 201 0.93 17.33 21.17
CA GLU A 201 -0.34 17.68 21.79
C GLU A 201 -1.52 17.29 20.88
N ARG A 202 -2.28 16.28 21.31
CA ARG A 202 -3.44 15.82 20.57
C ARG A 202 -4.56 16.85 20.58
N TYR A 203 -5.02 17.25 19.39
CA TYR A 203 -6.14 18.16 19.18
C TYR A 203 -7.49 17.42 19.10
N GLY A 204 -7.52 16.28 18.40
CA GLY A 204 -8.74 15.52 18.18
C GLY A 204 -8.54 14.37 17.20
N PHE A 205 -9.56 14.12 16.40
CA PHE A 205 -9.53 13.10 15.36
C PHE A 205 -10.17 13.61 14.07
N GLN A 206 -9.65 13.21 12.91
CA GLN A 206 -10.33 13.35 11.64
C GLN A 206 -11.04 12.05 11.30
N CYS A 207 -12.30 12.15 10.89
CA CYS A 207 -13.09 10.99 10.44
C CYS A 207 -12.69 10.61 9.01
N GLY A 208 -12.10 9.45 8.81
CA GLY A 208 -11.74 8.95 7.47
C GLY A 208 -12.93 8.50 6.61
N HIS A 209 -14.19 8.68 7.07
CA HIS A 209 -15.38 8.42 6.27
C HIS A 209 -15.93 9.68 5.61
N CYS A 210 -15.92 10.83 6.29
CA CYS A 210 -16.47 12.09 5.81
C CYS A 210 -15.54 13.29 6.00
N GLU A 211 -14.29 13.06 6.41
CA GLU A 211 -13.22 14.04 6.61
C GLU A 211 -13.49 15.11 7.69
N ALA A 212 -14.62 15.05 8.38
CA ALA A 212 -14.94 15.99 9.44
C ALA A 212 -14.01 15.80 10.65
N LEU A 213 -13.69 16.90 11.33
CA LEU A 213 -12.96 16.89 12.58
C LEU A 213 -13.91 16.54 13.75
N ALA A 214 -13.46 15.67 14.64
CA ALA A 214 -14.14 15.27 15.87
C ALA A 214 -13.24 15.58 17.05
N THR A 215 -13.49 16.71 17.72
CA THR A 215 -12.69 17.19 18.86
C THR A 215 -13.24 16.75 20.21
N ALA A 216 -14.52 16.28 20.23
CA ALA A 216 -15.17 15.86 21.46
C ALA A 216 -14.99 14.35 21.69
N MET A 217 -14.57 14.00 22.91
CA MET A 217 -14.47 12.63 23.39
C MET A 217 -15.27 12.51 24.68
N ASP A 218 -16.07 11.44 24.83
CA ASP A 218 -16.78 11.20 26.07
C ASP A 218 -15.85 10.75 27.23
N SER A 219 -16.39 10.68 28.44
CA SER A 219 -15.62 10.26 29.63
C SER A 219 -15.10 8.82 29.58
N MET A 220 -15.52 8.03 28.59
CA MET A 220 -15.07 6.67 28.35
C MET A 220 -14.10 6.57 27.17
N GLY A 221 -13.67 7.70 26.60
CA GLY A 221 -12.76 7.76 25.47
C GLY A 221 -13.38 7.42 24.13
N ARG A 222 -14.73 7.38 24.02
CA ARG A 222 -15.42 7.18 22.74
C ARG A 222 -15.44 8.50 21.99
N VAL A 223 -15.19 8.43 20.70
CA VAL A 223 -15.34 9.52 19.74
C VAL A 223 -16.47 9.19 18.78
N GLU A 224 -17.35 10.15 18.54
CA GLU A 224 -18.42 10.04 17.55
C GLU A 224 -18.31 11.23 16.59
N CYS A 225 -18.29 10.94 15.28
CA CYS A 225 -18.31 11.98 14.27
C CYS A 225 -19.71 12.59 14.19
N GLY A 226 -19.80 13.91 14.45
CA GLY A 226 -21.06 14.62 14.45
C GLY A 226 -21.74 14.71 13.09
N GLU A 227 -20.99 14.54 11.99
CA GLU A 227 -21.51 14.65 10.62
C GLU A 227 -22.08 13.33 10.10
N CYS A 228 -21.41 12.21 10.34
CA CYS A 228 -21.80 10.93 9.73
C CYS A 228 -22.12 9.80 10.74
N GLY A 229 -21.97 10.06 12.04
CA GLY A 229 -22.21 9.06 13.09
C GLY A 229 -21.18 7.94 13.13
N ASN A 230 -20.00 8.08 12.47
CA ASN A 230 -18.90 7.15 12.64
C ASN A 230 -18.44 7.16 14.10
N THR A 231 -18.29 5.97 14.73
CA THR A 231 -17.93 5.86 16.15
C THR A 231 -16.63 5.09 16.32
N ARG A 232 -15.70 5.66 17.10
CA ARG A 232 -14.50 5.01 17.61
C ARG A 232 -14.74 4.56 19.03
N THR A 233 -14.50 3.31 19.32
CA THR A 233 -14.48 2.81 20.71
C THR A 233 -13.02 2.53 21.07
N PRO A 234 -12.52 3.08 22.20
CA PRO A 234 -11.14 2.83 22.62
C PRO A 234 -10.92 1.35 22.86
N THR A 235 -9.73 0.88 22.55
CA THR A 235 -9.30 -0.46 22.96
C THR A 235 -9.04 -0.47 24.46
N ARG A 236 -9.10 -1.64 25.10
CA ARG A 236 -8.94 -1.79 26.56
C ARG A 236 -7.62 -1.19 27.11
N TRP A 237 -6.65 -0.95 26.23
CA TRP A 237 -5.33 -0.38 26.56
C TRP A 237 -5.33 1.16 26.54
N ASP A 238 -6.15 1.80 25.73
CA ASP A 238 -6.25 3.27 25.67
C ASP A 238 -6.83 3.85 26.96
N ALA A 239 -7.65 3.08 27.69
CA ALA A 239 -8.27 3.47 28.95
C ALA A 239 -7.34 3.39 30.17
N ALA A 240 -6.13 2.86 30.03
CA ALA A 240 -5.20 2.67 31.16
C ALA A 240 -4.31 3.91 31.43
N TYR A 241 -4.41 4.96 30.63
CA TYR A 241 -3.58 6.17 30.71
C TYR A 241 -4.40 7.48 30.84
N LEU A 242 -5.68 7.38 31.28
CA LEU A 242 -6.51 8.56 31.65
C LEU A 242 -6.56 8.73 33.14
#